data_cba136434355c5fa9b4448888144d42c
#
_entry.id   cba136434355c5fa9b4448888144d42c
#
_cell.length_a   1.000
_cell.length_b   1.000
_cell.length_c   1.000
_cell.angle_alpha   90.00
_cell.angle_beta   90.00
_cell.angle_gamma   90.00
#
_symmetry.space_group_name_H-M   'P 1'
#
loop_
_entity.id
_entity.type
_entity.pdbx_description
1 polymer ?
#
loop_
_entity_poly.entity_id
_entity_poly.type
_entity_poly.pdbx_seq_one_letter_code
_entity_poly.pdbx_strand_id
1 'polypeptide(L)'
;RKESSAASDVYKRQIIYYVIFSSVHINKIVVALLAFGINSGAYVAEIFRSGIMSIDNGQFEAARSLGLNYRQTMIQVILPQAFKNVLPALANEFIVLLKETSISGYIGLNDLTRGGDIIRSITYDPMLPLFGVALIYLVLVVILSSLVKKLERRLRSNERH
;
A
#
# COMPACT_ATOMS: atom_id res chain seq x y z
N ARG A 1 -20.66 -0.68 -4.15
CA ARG A 1 -19.89 -1.64 -3.31
C ARG A 1 -18.49 -1.12 -2.90
N LYS A 2 -17.80 -0.30 -3.72
CA LYS A 2 -16.48 0.27 -3.37
C LYS A 2 -16.54 1.44 -2.37
N GLU A 3 -17.56 2.26 -2.40
CA GLU A 3 -17.73 3.38 -1.46
C GLU A 3 -18.02 2.91 -0.03
N SER A 4 -18.79 1.84 0.12
CA SER A 4 -19.04 1.20 1.42
C SER A 4 -17.76 0.65 2.08
N SER A 5 -16.77 0.25 1.29
CA SER A 5 -15.50 -0.26 1.79
C SER A 5 -14.62 0.87 2.37
N ALA A 6 -14.45 1.98 1.64
CA ALA A 6 -13.63 3.10 2.09
C ALA A 6 -14.15 3.75 3.38
N ALA A 7 -15.46 3.99 3.46
CA ALA A 7 -16.09 4.48 4.69
C ALA A 7 -15.89 3.49 5.86
N SER A 8 -16.07 2.19 5.61
CA SER A 8 -15.81 1.14 6.59
C SER A 8 -14.38 1.15 7.14
N ASP A 9 -13.39 1.39 6.28
CA ASP A 9 -11.99 1.40 6.67
C ASP A 9 -11.61 2.63 7.51
N VAL A 10 -12.21 3.78 7.21
CA VAL A 10 -12.07 4.99 8.04
C VAL A 10 -12.65 4.75 9.44
N TYR A 11 -13.89 4.22 9.52
CA TYR A 11 -14.52 3.93 10.81
C TYR A 11 -13.77 2.88 11.61
N LYS A 12 -13.24 1.82 10.99
CA LYS A 12 -12.43 0.81 11.68
C LYS A 12 -11.19 1.43 12.32
N ARG A 13 -10.48 2.31 11.62
CA ARG A 13 -9.30 2.98 12.16
C ARG A 13 -9.64 3.94 13.30
N GLN A 14 -10.74 4.68 13.19
CA GLN A 14 -11.23 5.53 14.25
C GLN A 14 -11.65 4.72 15.49
N ILE A 15 -12.37 3.61 15.31
CA ILE A 15 -12.77 2.74 16.42
C ILE A 15 -11.53 2.15 17.10
N ILE A 16 -10.56 1.63 16.35
CA ILE A 16 -9.31 1.11 16.90
C ILE A 16 -8.62 2.21 17.74
N TYR A 17 -8.52 3.42 17.22
CA TYR A 17 -7.87 4.52 17.93
C TYR A 17 -8.65 4.94 19.18
N TYR A 18 -9.95 5.25 19.06
CA TYR A 18 -10.72 5.84 20.13
C TYR A 18 -11.24 4.84 21.16
N VAL A 19 -11.50 3.58 20.78
CA VAL A 19 -12.05 2.56 21.70
C VAL A 19 -10.96 1.74 22.35
N ILE A 20 -9.96 1.30 21.57
CA ILE A 20 -8.92 0.39 22.06
C ILE A 20 -7.78 1.17 22.72
N PHE A 21 -7.37 2.31 22.14
CA PHE A 21 -6.19 3.04 22.58
C PHE A 21 -6.47 4.32 23.36
N SER A 22 -7.74 4.76 23.52
CA SER A 22 -8.07 5.95 24.32
C SER A 22 -7.74 5.80 25.80
N SER A 23 -7.77 4.57 26.31
CA SER A 23 -7.48 4.24 27.71
C SER A 23 -5.98 4.06 28.00
N VAL A 24 -5.14 4.05 26.99
CA VAL A 24 -3.70 3.80 27.12
C VAL A 24 -2.94 5.03 26.63
N HIS A 25 -2.07 5.59 27.45
CA HIS A 25 -1.23 6.75 27.12
C HIS A 25 -0.10 6.37 26.16
N ILE A 26 -0.45 5.85 24.97
CA ILE A 26 0.50 5.50 23.91
C ILE A 26 0.64 6.69 22.97
N ASN A 27 1.85 6.89 22.45
CA ASN A 27 2.12 7.91 21.44
C ASN A 27 1.24 7.67 20.19
N LYS A 28 0.51 8.71 19.75
CA LYS A 28 -0.38 8.67 18.59
C LYS A 28 0.30 8.12 17.34
N ILE A 29 1.60 8.39 17.17
CA ILE A 29 2.40 7.88 16.04
C ILE A 29 2.48 6.36 16.09
N VAL A 30 2.71 5.77 17.26
CA VAL A 30 2.80 4.31 17.44
C VAL A 30 1.46 3.65 17.13
N VAL A 31 0.36 4.25 17.56
CA VAL A 31 -1.01 3.76 17.27
C VAL A 31 -1.28 3.81 15.76
N ALA A 32 -0.93 4.92 15.11
CA ALA A 32 -1.07 5.04 13.67
C ALA A 32 -0.23 3.99 12.91
N LEU A 33 1.03 3.80 13.31
CA LEU A 33 1.91 2.78 12.71
C LEU A 33 1.33 1.37 12.85
N LEU A 34 0.80 1.02 14.03
CA LEU A 34 0.16 -0.27 14.24
C LEU A 34 -1.11 -0.44 13.40
N ALA A 35 -1.98 0.57 13.39
CA ALA A 35 -3.23 0.52 12.63
C ALA A 35 -2.99 0.40 11.11
N PHE A 36 -2.10 1.24 10.55
CA PHE A 36 -1.73 1.18 9.15
C PHE A 36 -0.93 -0.10 8.83
N GLY A 37 -0.01 -0.50 9.71
CA GLY A 37 0.82 -1.68 9.53
C GLY A 37 0.01 -2.99 9.50
N ILE A 38 -0.96 -3.15 10.39
CA ILE A 38 -1.85 -4.33 10.41
C ILE A 38 -2.71 -4.36 9.14
N ASN A 39 -3.29 -3.23 8.76
CA ASN A 39 -4.11 -3.15 7.56
C ASN A 39 -3.29 -3.46 6.30
N SER A 40 -2.14 -2.80 6.13
CA SER A 40 -1.28 -3.01 4.97
C SER A 40 -0.65 -4.41 4.97
N GLY A 41 -0.33 -4.95 6.14
CA GLY A 41 0.21 -6.30 6.27
C GLY A 41 -0.71 -7.37 5.66
N ALA A 42 -2.03 -7.24 5.81
CA ALA A 42 -3.00 -8.12 5.18
C ALA A 42 -2.97 -8.02 3.64
N TYR A 43 -2.89 -6.81 3.10
CA TYR A 43 -2.77 -6.58 1.65
C TYR A 43 -1.44 -7.10 1.10
N VAL A 44 -0.35 -6.85 1.79
CA VAL A 44 0.98 -7.35 1.42
C VAL A 44 1.00 -8.87 1.40
N ALA A 45 0.44 -9.54 2.40
CA ALA A 45 0.33 -10.99 2.43
C ALA A 45 -0.46 -11.53 1.22
N GLU A 46 -1.56 -10.88 0.86
CA GLU A 46 -2.37 -11.25 -0.31
C GLU A 46 -1.63 -11.01 -1.64
N ILE A 47 -0.85 -9.93 -1.74
CA ILE A 47 0.01 -9.66 -2.90
C ILE A 47 1.04 -10.80 -3.08
N PHE A 48 1.70 -11.23 -2.01
CA PHE A 48 2.64 -12.37 -2.08
C PHE A 48 1.93 -13.66 -2.45
N ARG A 49 0.79 -13.95 -1.82
CA ARG A 49 0.01 -15.14 -2.13
C ARG A 49 -0.41 -15.17 -3.60
N SER A 50 -0.98 -14.09 -4.11
CA SER A 50 -1.44 -13.99 -5.49
C SER A 50 -0.28 -14.04 -6.48
N GLY A 51 0.86 -13.42 -6.15
CA GLY A 51 2.07 -13.47 -6.97
C GLY A 51 2.62 -14.87 -7.14
N ILE A 52 2.62 -15.68 -6.07
CA ILE A 52 3.04 -17.10 -6.14
C ILE A 52 2.03 -17.91 -6.95
N MET A 53 0.72 -17.71 -6.71
CA MET A 53 -0.34 -18.42 -7.40
C MET A 53 -0.49 -18.03 -8.87
N SER A 54 0.08 -16.92 -9.31
CA SER A 54 0.08 -16.49 -10.72
C SER A 54 1.07 -17.27 -11.59
N ILE A 55 1.97 -18.06 -10.98
CA ILE A 55 2.93 -18.87 -11.73
C ILE A 55 2.25 -20.13 -12.24
N ASP A 56 2.46 -20.42 -13.51
CA ASP A 56 1.89 -21.59 -14.17
C ASP A 56 2.30 -22.90 -13.46
N ASN A 57 1.34 -23.77 -13.22
CA ASN A 57 1.57 -25.08 -12.60
C ASN A 57 2.57 -25.94 -13.40
N GLY A 58 2.62 -25.77 -14.72
CA GLY A 58 3.61 -26.41 -15.58
C GLY A 58 5.06 -26.13 -15.17
N GLN A 59 5.34 -24.98 -14.55
CA GLN A 59 6.68 -24.67 -14.01
C GLN A 59 7.02 -25.58 -12.82
N PHE A 60 6.04 -25.88 -11.97
CA PHE A 60 6.22 -26.85 -10.88
C PHE A 60 6.46 -28.25 -11.42
N GLU A 61 5.66 -28.68 -12.39
CA GLU A 61 5.73 -30.02 -12.99
C GLU A 61 7.06 -30.22 -13.72
N ALA A 62 7.47 -29.24 -14.52
CA ALA A 62 8.74 -29.27 -15.23
C ALA A 62 9.95 -29.34 -14.28
N ALA A 63 9.96 -28.51 -13.23
CA ALA A 63 11.03 -28.54 -12.24
C ALA A 63 11.10 -29.87 -11.50
N ARG A 64 9.98 -30.47 -11.16
CA ARG A 64 9.94 -31.78 -10.52
C ARG A 64 10.35 -32.91 -11.46
N SER A 65 10.02 -32.83 -12.74
CA SER A 65 10.49 -33.76 -13.76
C SER A 65 11.99 -33.75 -13.94
N LEU A 66 12.63 -32.60 -13.66
CA LEU A 66 14.10 -32.48 -13.62
C LEU A 66 14.71 -32.96 -12.30
N GLY A 67 13.92 -33.56 -11.39
CA GLY A 67 14.40 -34.13 -10.13
C GLY A 67 14.54 -33.12 -8.98
N LEU A 68 14.07 -31.87 -9.14
CA LEU A 68 14.11 -30.89 -8.07
C LEU A 68 13.07 -31.28 -6.98
N ASN A 69 13.49 -31.21 -5.72
CA ASN A 69 12.55 -31.32 -4.61
C ASN A 69 11.70 -30.04 -4.46
N TYR A 70 10.63 -30.08 -3.65
CA TYR A 70 9.72 -28.95 -3.47
C TYR A 70 10.43 -27.65 -3.07
N ARG A 71 11.38 -27.72 -2.13
CA ARG A 71 12.13 -26.55 -1.67
C ARG A 71 12.99 -25.93 -2.77
N GLN A 72 13.67 -26.79 -3.53
CA GLN A 72 14.49 -26.35 -4.67
C GLN A 72 13.62 -25.74 -5.77
N THR A 73 12.51 -26.36 -6.11
CA THR A 73 11.51 -25.84 -7.05
C THR A 73 11.02 -24.45 -6.63
N MET A 74 10.64 -24.29 -5.36
CA MET A 74 10.19 -23.01 -4.85
C MET A 74 11.28 -21.92 -4.94
N ILE A 75 12.48 -22.21 -4.45
CA ILE A 75 13.54 -21.19 -4.33
C ILE A 75 14.15 -20.85 -5.69
N GLN A 76 14.37 -21.85 -6.55
CA GLN A 76 15.13 -21.66 -7.79
C GLN A 76 14.25 -21.33 -9.00
N VAL A 77 12.97 -21.75 -8.99
CA VAL A 77 12.08 -21.59 -10.15
C VAL A 77 10.92 -20.65 -9.85
N ILE A 78 10.15 -20.92 -8.80
CA ILE A 78 8.86 -20.24 -8.57
C ILE A 78 9.07 -18.85 -7.96
N LEU A 79 9.81 -18.74 -6.85
CA LEU A 79 9.98 -17.46 -6.15
C LEU A 79 10.64 -16.38 -7.02
N PRO A 80 11.68 -16.65 -7.83
CA PRO A 80 12.25 -15.62 -8.69
C PRO A 80 11.26 -15.07 -9.73
N GLN A 81 10.38 -15.92 -10.25
CA GLN A 81 9.32 -15.50 -11.18
C GLN A 81 8.21 -14.76 -10.43
N ALA A 82 7.73 -15.30 -9.30
CA ALA A 82 6.71 -14.67 -8.47
C ALA A 82 7.14 -13.26 -7.99
N PHE A 83 8.41 -13.07 -7.65
CA PHE A 83 8.93 -11.78 -7.20
C PHE A 83 8.77 -10.67 -8.25
N LYS A 84 8.91 -11.00 -9.53
CA LYS A 84 8.70 -10.03 -10.62
C LYS A 84 7.24 -9.55 -10.68
N ASN A 85 6.27 -10.41 -10.38
CA ASN A 85 4.85 -10.07 -10.32
C ASN A 85 4.49 -9.32 -9.02
N VAL A 86 5.11 -9.69 -7.91
CA VAL A 86 4.90 -9.11 -6.59
C VAL A 86 5.44 -7.68 -6.50
N LEU A 87 6.62 -7.40 -7.07
CA LEU A 87 7.31 -6.12 -6.91
C LEU A 87 6.49 -4.90 -7.40
N PRO A 88 5.87 -4.92 -8.60
CA PRO A 88 5.01 -3.82 -9.05
C PRO A 88 3.77 -3.65 -8.17
N ALA A 89 3.19 -4.77 -7.70
CA ALA A 89 2.02 -4.73 -6.83
C ALA A 89 2.35 -4.13 -5.45
N LEU A 90 3.50 -4.48 -4.85
CA LEU A 90 3.99 -3.86 -3.62
C LEU A 90 4.27 -2.37 -3.79
N ALA A 91 4.88 -1.98 -4.91
CA ALA A 91 5.13 -0.58 -5.20
C ALA A 91 3.82 0.21 -5.36
N ASN A 92 2.78 -0.40 -5.94
CA ASN A 92 1.45 0.21 -6.00
C ASN A 92 0.79 0.31 -4.63
N GLU A 93 0.93 -0.72 -3.76
CA GLU A 93 0.45 -0.67 -2.38
C GLU A 93 1.10 0.47 -1.60
N PHE A 94 2.40 0.72 -1.81
CA PHE A 94 3.07 1.87 -1.23
C PHE A 94 2.43 3.21 -1.64
N ILE A 95 2.03 3.36 -2.91
CA ILE A 95 1.31 4.56 -3.38
C ILE A 95 -0.07 4.68 -2.72
N VAL A 96 -0.76 3.56 -2.52
CA VAL A 96 -2.04 3.52 -1.81
C VAL A 96 -1.86 3.96 -0.36
N LEU A 97 -0.87 3.42 0.35
CA LEU A 97 -0.54 3.82 1.71
C LEU A 97 -0.24 5.31 1.84
N LEU A 98 0.51 5.87 0.90
CA LEU A 98 0.83 7.30 0.90
C LEU A 98 -0.43 8.18 0.82
N LYS A 99 -1.44 7.76 0.05
CA LYS A 99 -2.74 8.43 0.02
C LYS A 99 -3.55 8.20 1.29
N GLU A 100 -3.49 6.98 1.83
CA GLU A 100 -4.22 6.63 3.05
C GLU A 100 -3.66 7.32 4.31
N THR A 101 -2.37 7.67 4.33
CA THR A 101 -1.80 8.46 5.43
C THR A 101 -2.42 9.84 5.56
N SER A 102 -3.08 10.38 4.51
CA SER A 102 -3.86 11.61 4.60
C SER A 102 -5.01 11.54 5.61
N ILE A 103 -5.46 10.32 5.95
CA ILE A 103 -6.48 10.09 6.97
C ILE A 103 -5.91 10.27 8.39
N SER A 104 -4.60 10.26 8.55
CA SER A 104 -3.93 10.41 9.86
C SER A 104 -4.21 11.77 10.51
N GLY A 105 -4.54 12.78 9.73
CA GLY A 105 -4.99 14.09 10.21
C GLY A 105 -6.20 14.02 11.15
N TYR A 106 -7.13 13.06 10.92
CA TYR A 106 -8.32 12.86 11.76
C TYR A 106 -8.01 12.30 13.14
N ILE A 107 -6.85 11.70 13.34
CA ILE A 107 -6.36 11.25 14.66
C ILE A 107 -5.38 12.25 15.29
N GLY A 108 -5.28 13.45 14.69
CA GLY A 108 -4.50 14.58 15.22
C GLY A 108 -2.99 14.49 14.97
N LEU A 109 -2.57 13.74 13.94
CA LEU A 109 -1.21 13.83 13.40
C LEU A 109 -1.12 15.00 12.41
N ASN A 110 0.03 15.67 12.41
CA ASN A 110 0.29 16.76 11.47
C ASN A 110 0.76 16.18 10.14
N ASP A 111 -0.18 15.92 9.27
CA ASP A 111 0.04 15.55 7.87
C ASP A 111 -0.23 16.75 6.93
N LEU A 112 -0.09 16.52 5.62
CA LEU A 112 -0.34 17.55 4.61
C LEU A 112 -1.81 18.03 4.63
N THR A 113 -2.76 17.11 4.84
CA THR A 113 -4.19 17.42 4.92
C THR A 113 -4.48 18.29 6.15
N ARG A 114 -3.90 17.95 7.29
CA ARG A 114 -4.01 18.73 8.51
C ARG A 114 -3.40 20.13 8.34
N GLY A 115 -2.27 20.24 7.64
CA GLY A 115 -1.67 21.52 7.26
C GLY A 115 -2.65 22.39 6.46
N GLY A 116 -3.34 21.81 5.48
CA GLY A 116 -4.39 22.49 4.73
C GLY A 116 -5.57 22.96 5.61
N ASP A 117 -6.01 22.12 6.55
CA ASP A 117 -7.08 22.47 7.49
C ASP A 117 -6.68 23.61 8.43
N ILE A 118 -5.44 23.68 8.88
CA ILE A 118 -4.91 24.78 9.69
C ILE A 118 -4.93 26.08 8.88
N ILE A 119 -4.44 26.07 7.66
CA ILE A 119 -4.47 27.24 6.78
C ILE A 119 -5.92 27.70 6.54
N ARG A 120 -6.83 26.78 6.25
CA ARG A 120 -8.25 27.05 6.10
C ARG A 120 -8.84 27.75 7.33
N SER A 121 -8.49 27.31 8.52
CA SER A 121 -8.99 27.87 9.78
C SER A 121 -8.48 29.32 10.04
N ILE A 122 -7.30 29.62 9.54
CA ILE A 122 -6.68 30.95 9.69
C ILE A 122 -7.19 31.93 8.61
N THR A 123 -7.29 31.44 7.38
CA THR A 123 -7.64 32.29 6.22
C THR A 123 -9.14 32.45 6.01
N TYR A 124 -9.97 31.58 6.65
CA TYR A 124 -11.41 31.45 6.41
C TYR A 124 -11.77 31.18 4.93
N ASP A 125 -10.78 30.79 4.12
CA ASP A 125 -10.99 30.37 2.73
C ASP A 125 -10.88 28.83 2.66
N PRO A 126 -12.00 28.13 2.38
CA PRO A 126 -11.98 26.67 2.32
C PRO A 126 -11.39 26.14 1.03
N MET A 127 -11.45 26.89 -0.07
CA MET A 127 -11.13 26.37 -1.41
C MET A 127 -9.62 26.34 -1.69
N LEU A 128 -8.93 27.43 -1.42
CA LEU A 128 -7.51 27.56 -1.79
C LEU A 128 -6.61 26.50 -1.10
N PRO A 129 -6.71 26.28 0.22
CA PRO A 129 -5.92 25.24 0.88
C PRO A 129 -6.29 23.83 0.42
N LEU A 130 -7.58 23.56 0.17
CA LEU A 130 -8.05 22.25 -0.29
C LEU A 130 -7.49 21.92 -1.67
N PHE A 131 -7.56 22.85 -2.62
CA PHE A 131 -6.96 22.68 -3.95
C PHE A 131 -5.45 22.55 -3.88
N GLY A 132 -4.78 23.31 -3.00
CA GLY A 132 -3.33 23.20 -2.79
C GLY A 132 -2.91 21.82 -2.33
N VAL A 133 -3.57 21.27 -1.32
CA VAL A 133 -3.34 19.91 -0.81
C VAL A 133 -3.61 18.86 -1.90
N ALA A 134 -4.75 18.99 -2.60
CA ALA A 134 -5.12 18.07 -3.68
C ALA A 134 -4.09 18.08 -4.82
N LEU A 135 -3.59 19.25 -5.20
CA LEU A 135 -2.56 19.39 -6.24
C LEU A 135 -1.25 18.71 -5.82
N ILE A 136 -0.82 18.90 -4.58
CA ILE A 136 0.41 18.27 -4.07
C ILE A 136 0.27 16.75 -4.09
N TYR A 137 -0.83 16.20 -3.59
CA TYR A 137 -1.09 14.75 -3.66
C TYR A 137 -1.14 14.25 -5.10
N LEU A 138 -1.79 14.99 -6.01
CA LEU A 138 -1.86 14.62 -7.42
C LEU A 138 -0.46 14.52 -8.04
N VAL A 139 0.38 15.53 -7.83
CA VAL A 139 1.76 15.55 -8.34
C VAL A 139 2.56 14.37 -7.78
N LEU A 140 2.52 14.14 -6.47
CA LEU A 140 3.20 13.02 -5.84
C LEU A 140 2.75 11.67 -6.40
N VAL A 141 1.43 11.45 -6.53
CA VAL A 141 0.88 10.20 -7.05
C VAL A 141 1.26 10.00 -8.52
N VAL A 142 1.23 11.04 -9.35
CA VAL A 142 1.64 10.96 -10.76
C VAL A 142 3.10 10.60 -10.90
N ILE A 143 3.98 11.23 -10.12
CA ILE A 143 5.42 10.93 -10.11
C ILE A 143 5.66 9.48 -9.70
N LEU A 144 5.12 9.05 -8.55
CA LEU A 144 5.30 7.71 -8.03
C LEU A 144 4.73 6.64 -8.97
N SER A 145 3.52 6.86 -9.50
CA SER A 145 2.90 5.95 -10.47
C SER A 145 3.73 5.82 -11.75
N SER A 146 4.36 6.90 -12.20
CA SER A 146 5.25 6.88 -13.37
C SER A 146 6.52 6.07 -13.10
N LEU A 147 7.08 6.18 -11.88
CA LEU A 147 8.23 5.38 -11.46
C LEU A 147 7.88 3.88 -11.37
N VAL A 148 6.71 3.54 -10.80
CA VAL A 148 6.22 2.16 -10.73
C VAL A 148 6.02 1.57 -12.13
N LYS A 149 5.37 2.30 -13.04
CA LYS A 149 5.22 1.86 -14.45
C LYS A 149 6.56 1.64 -15.15
N LYS A 150 7.56 2.47 -14.86
CA LYS A 150 8.92 2.30 -15.41
C LYS A 150 9.59 1.04 -14.85
N LEU A 151 9.41 0.78 -13.55
CA LEU A 151 9.89 -0.44 -12.90
C LEU A 151 9.24 -1.68 -13.52
N GLU A 152 7.93 -1.69 -13.64
CA GLU A 152 7.16 -2.80 -14.25
C GLU A 152 7.65 -3.10 -15.68
N ARG A 153 7.81 -2.07 -16.51
CA ARG A 153 8.33 -2.25 -17.89
C ARG A 153 9.71 -2.87 -17.90
N ARG A 154 10.61 -2.48 -16.99
CA ARG A 154 11.96 -3.07 -16.89
C ARG A 154 11.92 -4.54 -16.48
N LEU A 155 11.04 -4.90 -15.55
CA LEU A 155 10.90 -6.29 -15.10
C LEU A 155 10.34 -7.19 -16.21
N ARG A 156 9.33 -6.71 -16.96
CA ARG A 156 8.74 -7.46 -18.08
C ARG A 156 9.62 -7.53 -19.31
N SER A 157 10.50 -6.55 -19.55
CA SER A 157 11.40 -6.59 -20.72
C SER A 157 12.44 -7.70 -20.63
N ASN A 158 12.80 -8.13 -19.41
CA ASN A 158 13.75 -9.24 -19.19
C ASN A 158 13.12 -10.65 -19.45
N GLU A 159 11.85 -10.75 -19.81
CA GLU A 159 11.18 -12.02 -20.11
C GLU A 159 11.13 -12.34 -21.60
N ARG A 160 11.59 -11.43 -22.47
CA ARG A 160 11.55 -11.60 -23.94
C ARG A 160 12.87 -12.07 -24.57
N HIS A 161 13.78 -12.58 -23.73
CA HIS A 161 15.03 -13.20 -24.21
C HIS A 161 15.16 -14.62 -23.72
#